data_b3e4e247d237777b4dcded06665be54b
#
_entry.id   b3e4e247d237777b4dcded06665be54b
#
_cell.length_a   1.000
_cell.length_b   1.000
_cell.length_c   1.000
_cell.angle_alpha   90.00
_cell.angle_beta   90.00
_cell.angle_gamma   90.00
#
_symmetry.space_group_name_H-M   'P 1'
#
loop_
_entity.id
_entity.type
_entity.pdbx_description
1 polymer ?
#
loop_
_entity_poly.entity_id
_entity_poly.type
_entity_poly.pdbx_seq_one_letter_code
_entity_poly.pdbx_strand_id
1 'polypeptide(L)'
;VCDARGTPLNYRAVFSLDWPATSERFHITVHAANQVVSLTSRRPPTQLPAKAADSYNLLLTSCYYQPNDKSCALASLVKMIKPAPDFTLLAGDQVYLDLPSLQDLPLNKIALAKTLGKKYQLNWFSNSAQQPGLADLLRHGPVLCVPDDHEFWNNFPLPQVQLNNTHRAQDRVNWQEVAN
;
A
#
# COMPACT_ATOMS: atom_id res chain seq x y z
N VAL A 1 11.28 8.91 3.85
CA VAL A 1 10.96 8.95 5.29
C VAL A 1 12.22 8.57 6.07
N CYS A 2 12.58 9.35 7.08
CA CYS A 2 13.73 9.08 7.95
C CYS A 2 13.26 8.91 9.40
N ASP A 3 14.04 8.17 10.20
CA ASP A 3 13.85 8.12 11.64
C ASP A 3 14.27 9.44 12.33
N ALA A 4 14.13 9.51 13.66
CA ALA A 4 14.49 10.70 14.45
C ALA A 4 15.99 11.07 14.38
N ARG A 5 16.85 10.19 13.86
CA ARG A 5 18.29 10.40 13.68
C ARG A 5 18.63 10.79 12.24
N GLY A 6 17.63 10.95 11.38
CA GLY A 6 17.83 11.19 9.95
C GLY A 6 18.19 9.94 9.13
N THR A 7 18.12 8.76 9.74
CA THR A 7 18.38 7.50 9.03
C THR A 7 17.20 7.20 8.10
N PRO A 8 17.41 6.97 6.80
CA PRO A 8 16.33 6.62 5.89
C PRO A 8 15.67 5.31 6.31
N LEU A 9 14.34 5.34 6.45
CA LEU A 9 13.53 4.14 6.72
C LEU A 9 13.07 3.48 5.41
N ASN A 10 12.92 4.28 4.36
CA ASN A 10 12.50 3.82 3.05
C ASN A 10 13.28 4.54 1.96
N TYR A 11 13.56 3.82 0.89
CA TYR A 11 14.16 4.36 -0.32
C TYR A 11 13.12 4.28 -1.45
N ARG A 12 13.04 5.31 -2.26
CA ARG A 12 12.30 5.33 -3.50
C ARG A 12 13.27 5.51 -4.65
N ALA A 13 13.22 4.60 -5.61
CA ALA A 13 13.92 4.74 -6.88
C ALA A 13 12.89 4.83 -8.01
N VAL A 14 13.11 5.75 -8.94
CA VAL A 14 12.30 5.92 -10.13
C VAL A 14 13.19 5.63 -11.32
N PHE A 15 12.75 4.71 -12.17
CA PHE A 15 13.45 4.32 -13.37
C PHE A 15 12.60 4.65 -14.58
N SER A 16 13.23 5.24 -15.59
CA SER A 16 12.63 5.36 -16.91
C SER A 16 13.26 4.30 -17.80
N LEU A 17 12.44 3.47 -18.40
CA LEU A 17 12.87 2.37 -19.24
C LEU A 17 12.19 2.46 -20.60
N ASP A 18 12.97 2.26 -21.67
CA ASP A 18 12.42 2.01 -22.98
C ASP A 18 11.87 0.59 -23.00
N TRP A 19 10.54 0.49 -23.04
CA TRP A 19 9.88 -0.79 -22.96
C TRP A 19 9.75 -1.46 -24.33
N PRO A 20 10.33 -2.65 -24.54
CA PRO A 20 10.13 -3.37 -25.79
C PRO A 20 8.66 -3.67 -26.02
N ALA A 21 8.13 -3.35 -27.21
CA ALA A 21 6.71 -3.52 -27.54
C ALA A 21 6.22 -4.97 -27.39
N THR A 22 7.13 -5.92 -27.48
CA THR A 22 6.88 -7.38 -27.41
C THR A 22 6.89 -7.95 -25.99
N SER A 23 7.26 -7.17 -24.97
CA SER A 23 7.44 -7.68 -23.62
C SER A 23 6.22 -7.38 -22.75
N GLU A 24 5.51 -8.41 -22.32
CA GLU A 24 4.40 -8.25 -21.37
C GLU A 24 4.82 -8.21 -19.90
N ARG A 25 5.99 -8.75 -19.61
CA ARG A 25 6.53 -8.85 -18.24
C ARG A 25 7.93 -8.28 -18.17
N PHE A 26 8.28 -7.77 -17.01
CA PHE A 26 9.62 -7.34 -16.69
C PHE A 26 10.04 -7.83 -15.31
N HIS A 27 11.34 -8.03 -15.18
CA HIS A 27 11.95 -8.43 -13.93
C HIS A 27 12.82 -7.29 -13.43
N ILE A 28 12.63 -6.93 -12.17
CA ILE A 28 13.46 -5.94 -11.48
C ILE A 28 14.23 -6.68 -10.42
N THR A 29 15.54 -6.59 -10.45
CA THR A 29 16.41 -7.13 -9.41
C THR A 29 17.09 -5.97 -8.69
N VAL A 30 16.87 -5.90 -7.39
CA VAL A 30 17.47 -4.90 -6.52
C VAL A 30 18.55 -5.57 -5.69
N HIS A 31 19.77 -5.07 -5.80
CA HIS A 31 20.89 -5.50 -4.99
C HIS A 31 21.12 -4.46 -3.89
N ALA A 32 20.99 -4.87 -2.64
CA ALA A 32 21.20 -4.01 -1.48
C ALA A 32 22.10 -4.72 -0.47
N ALA A 33 23.34 -4.26 -0.35
CA ALA A 33 24.34 -4.88 0.52
C ALA A 33 24.43 -6.40 0.25
N ASN A 34 24.02 -7.23 1.20
CA ASN A 34 24.09 -8.68 1.10
C ASN A 34 22.74 -9.32 0.72
N GLN A 35 21.79 -8.54 0.25
CA GLN A 35 20.45 -9.02 -0.12
C GLN A 35 20.17 -8.75 -1.59
N VAL A 36 19.53 -9.72 -2.22
CA VAL A 36 19.03 -9.60 -3.59
C VAL A 36 17.52 -9.83 -3.54
N VAL A 37 16.76 -8.86 -4.01
CA VAL A 37 15.30 -8.95 -4.11
C VAL A 37 14.92 -8.87 -5.58
N SER A 38 14.21 -9.87 -6.07
CA SER A 38 13.68 -9.88 -7.43
C SER A 38 12.15 -9.70 -7.41
N LEU A 39 11.68 -8.82 -8.26
CA LEU A 39 10.28 -8.53 -8.47
C LEU A 39 9.94 -8.78 -9.94
N THR A 40 8.75 -9.30 -10.17
CA THR A 40 8.19 -9.40 -11.53
C THR A 40 6.95 -8.52 -11.58
N SER A 41 6.83 -7.73 -12.62
CA SER A 41 5.64 -6.94 -12.88
C SER A 41 5.20 -7.08 -14.33
N ARG A 42 4.05 -6.52 -14.66
CA ARG A 42 3.48 -6.54 -16.01
C ARG A 42 3.45 -5.14 -16.58
N ARG A 43 3.49 -5.06 -17.92
CA ARG A 43 3.24 -3.81 -18.62
C ARG A 43 1.79 -3.35 -18.36
N PRO A 44 1.56 -2.11 -17.94
CA PRO A 44 0.21 -1.57 -17.93
C PRO A 44 -0.32 -1.49 -19.36
N PRO A 45 -1.61 -1.76 -19.58
CA PRO A 45 -2.23 -1.54 -20.88
C PRO A 45 -2.11 -0.05 -21.24
N THR A 46 -1.71 0.22 -22.47
CA THR A 46 -1.56 1.60 -22.96
C THR A 46 -2.86 2.19 -23.46
N GLN A 47 -3.84 1.35 -23.73
CA GLN A 47 -5.17 1.75 -24.21
C GLN A 47 -6.23 0.82 -23.64
N LEU A 48 -7.42 1.34 -23.44
CA LEU A 48 -8.57 0.50 -23.15
C LEU A 48 -8.96 -0.31 -24.40
N PRO A 49 -9.56 -1.50 -24.24
CA PRO A 49 -10.02 -2.30 -25.37
C PRO A 49 -10.92 -1.48 -26.28
N ALA A 50 -10.58 -1.44 -27.56
CA ALA A 50 -11.35 -0.70 -28.56
C ALA A 50 -12.63 -1.43 -28.99
N LYS A 51 -12.72 -2.73 -28.70
CA LYS A 51 -13.83 -3.60 -29.09
C LYS A 51 -14.36 -4.34 -27.87
N ALA A 52 -15.68 -4.55 -27.85
CA ALA A 52 -16.33 -5.31 -26.78
C ALA A 52 -15.87 -6.79 -26.68
N ALA A 53 -15.21 -7.30 -27.72
CA ALA A 53 -14.65 -8.66 -27.72
C ALA A 53 -13.29 -8.74 -27.01
N ASP A 54 -12.61 -7.62 -26.81
CA ASP A 54 -11.31 -7.59 -26.14
C ASP A 54 -11.56 -7.59 -24.62
N SER A 55 -11.04 -8.58 -23.94
CA SER A 55 -11.20 -8.67 -22.48
C SER A 55 -10.19 -7.76 -21.75
N TYR A 56 -10.66 -7.12 -20.71
CA TYR A 56 -9.88 -6.31 -19.80
C TYR A 56 -10.21 -6.70 -18.36
N ASN A 57 -9.19 -7.13 -17.62
CA ASN A 57 -9.36 -7.66 -16.27
C ASN A 57 -8.90 -6.65 -15.25
N LEU A 58 -9.84 -6.04 -14.56
CA LEU A 58 -9.59 -5.15 -13.42
C LEU A 58 -9.82 -5.90 -12.12
N LEU A 59 -8.84 -5.89 -11.23
CA LEU A 59 -9.04 -6.25 -9.85
C LEU A 59 -9.32 -4.99 -9.03
N LEU A 60 -10.52 -4.90 -8.49
CA LEU A 60 -10.94 -3.84 -7.58
C LEU A 60 -11.00 -4.39 -6.16
N THR A 61 -10.34 -3.71 -5.22
CA THR A 61 -10.39 -4.05 -3.80
C THR A 61 -10.33 -2.81 -2.95
N SER A 62 -10.88 -2.88 -1.73
CA SER A 62 -10.87 -1.85 -0.69
C SER A 62 -10.92 -2.48 0.69
N CYS A 63 -10.80 -1.68 1.75
CA CYS A 63 -11.06 -2.07 3.12
C CYS A 63 -10.20 -3.25 3.60
N TYR A 64 -8.89 -3.20 3.35
CA TYR A 64 -7.98 -4.25 3.78
C TYR A 64 -7.38 -3.96 5.16
N TYR A 65 -7.85 -4.67 6.17
CA TYR A 65 -7.30 -4.60 7.53
C TYR A 65 -6.43 -5.82 7.83
N GLN A 66 -5.13 -5.66 7.71
CA GLN A 66 -4.10 -6.70 7.83
C GLN A 66 -4.24 -7.59 9.07
N PRO A 67 -4.54 -7.09 10.30
CA PRO A 67 -4.67 -7.95 11.46
C PRO A 67 -5.82 -8.97 11.39
N ASN A 68 -6.80 -8.76 10.53
CA ASN A 68 -7.91 -9.69 10.33
C ASN A 68 -7.59 -10.80 9.31
N ASP A 69 -6.57 -10.61 8.47
CA ASP A 69 -6.16 -11.59 7.45
C ASP A 69 -5.22 -12.67 8.03
N LYS A 70 -5.64 -13.33 9.11
CA LYS A 70 -4.82 -14.31 9.86
C LYS A 70 -4.40 -15.54 9.05
N SER A 71 -5.16 -15.85 8.00
CA SER A 71 -4.89 -17.01 7.14
C SER A 71 -4.11 -16.64 5.86
N CYS A 72 -3.69 -15.39 5.70
CA CYS A 72 -3.13 -14.89 4.45
C CYS A 72 -4.07 -15.14 3.25
N ALA A 73 -5.37 -14.91 3.46
CA ALA A 73 -6.40 -15.19 2.47
C ALA A 73 -6.22 -14.35 1.20
N LEU A 74 -5.85 -13.08 1.34
CA LEU A 74 -5.58 -12.20 0.20
C LEU A 74 -4.48 -12.77 -0.70
N ALA A 75 -3.36 -13.20 -0.11
CA ALA A 75 -2.26 -13.78 -0.87
C ALA A 75 -2.64 -15.07 -1.59
N SER A 76 -3.48 -15.89 -0.95
CA SER A 76 -4.03 -17.11 -1.55
C SER A 76 -4.98 -16.81 -2.70
N LEU A 77 -5.87 -15.82 -2.51
CA LEU A 77 -6.81 -15.36 -3.53
C LEU A 77 -6.08 -14.89 -4.79
N VAL A 78 -5.07 -14.04 -4.61
CA VAL A 78 -4.29 -13.48 -5.73
C VAL A 78 -3.67 -14.57 -6.60
N LYS A 79 -3.19 -15.66 -6.00
CA LYS A 79 -2.64 -16.81 -6.74
C LYS A 79 -3.71 -17.58 -7.53
N MET A 80 -4.96 -17.50 -7.12
CA MET A 80 -6.08 -18.21 -7.75
C MET A 80 -6.71 -17.42 -8.90
N ILE A 81 -6.53 -16.10 -8.96
CA ILE A 81 -7.14 -15.26 -9.99
C ILE A 81 -6.52 -15.59 -11.36
N LYS A 82 -7.35 -16.06 -12.26
CA LYS A 82 -6.97 -16.37 -13.66
C LYS A 82 -8.07 -15.91 -14.62
N PRO A 83 -7.71 -15.17 -15.68
CA PRO A 83 -6.39 -14.62 -15.98
C PRO A 83 -5.94 -13.59 -14.95
N ALA A 84 -4.63 -13.34 -14.89
CA ALA A 84 -4.10 -12.30 -14.02
C ALA A 84 -4.68 -10.93 -14.40
N PRO A 85 -4.97 -10.04 -13.45
CA PRO A 85 -5.50 -8.72 -13.73
C PRO A 85 -4.55 -7.91 -14.61
N ASP A 86 -5.10 -7.12 -15.53
CA ASP A 86 -4.33 -6.16 -16.32
C ASP A 86 -3.84 -5.01 -15.44
N PHE A 87 -4.65 -4.61 -14.47
CA PHE A 87 -4.22 -3.77 -13.35
C PHE A 87 -5.10 -3.97 -12.11
N THR A 88 -4.61 -3.49 -10.97
CA THR A 88 -5.33 -3.50 -9.71
C THR A 88 -5.65 -2.07 -9.29
N LEU A 89 -6.87 -1.83 -8.86
CA LEU A 89 -7.30 -0.59 -8.21
C LEU A 89 -7.57 -0.85 -6.72
N LEU A 90 -6.79 -0.21 -5.87
CA LEU A 90 -7.04 -0.16 -4.45
C LEU A 90 -7.88 1.10 -4.17
N ALA A 91 -9.15 0.89 -3.87
CA ALA A 91 -10.16 1.95 -3.76
C ALA A 91 -10.41 2.32 -2.30
N GLY A 92 -9.36 2.79 -1.63
CA GLY A 92 -9.40 3.27 -0.26
C GLY A 92 -9.27 2.19 0.82
N ASP A 93 -8.95 2.62 2.02
CA ASP A 93 -8.78 1.79 3.22
C ASP A 93 -7.75 0.66 3.02
N GLN A 94 -6.65 0.98 2.37
CA GLN A 94 -5.55 0.03 2.20
C GLN A 94 -4.74 -0.13 3.49
N VAL A 95 -4.86 0.84 4.40
CA VAL A 95 -4.26 0.79 5.73
C VAL A 95 -5.17 1.50 6.74
N TYR A 96 -5.37 0.89 7.88
CA TYR A 96 -6.15 1.46 8.97
C TYR A 96 -5.22 2.08 10.00
N LEU A 97 -4.90 3.36 9.84
CA LEU A 97 -3.98 4.06 10.73
C LEU A 97 -4.58 4.31 12.11
N ASP A 98 -5.89 4.46 12.18
CA ASP A 98 -6.68 4.73 13.37
C ASP A 98 -7.08 3.49 14.17
N LEU A 99 -6.85 2.29 13.65
CA LEU A 99 -7.13 1.06 14.39
C LEU A 99 -5.87 0.49 15.10
N PRO A 100 -6.05 -0.13 16.28
CA PRO A 100 -7.29 -0.26 17.06
C PRO A 100 -7.80 1.08 17.57
N SER A 101 -9.11 1.23 17.72
CA SER A 101 -9.79 2.51 17.99
C SER A 101 -9.39 3.18 19.31
N LEU A 102 -8.95 2.44 20.31
CA LEU A 102 -8.53 2.94 21.62
C LEU A 102 -6.99 2.93 21.77
N GLN A 103 -6.27 3.19 20.69
CA GLN A 103 -4.82 3.27 20.74
C GLN A 103 -4.35 4.64 21.23
N ASP A 104 -3.30 4.63 22.04
CA ASP A 104 -2.61 5.85 22.44
C ASP A 104 -1.56 6.21 21.40
N LEU A 105 -1.90 7.15 20.52
CA LEU A 105 -0.99 7.62 19.47
C LEU A 105 -0.21 8.84 19.95
N PRO A 106 1.10 8.89 19.70
CA PRO A 106 1.91 10.03 20.09
C PRO A 106 1.42 11.34 19.45
N LEU A 107 1.35 12.43 20.23
CA LEU A 107 1.10 13.79 19.71
C LEU A 107 2.34 14.38 19.04
N ASN A 108 3.52 13.93 19.43
CA ASN A 108 4.77 14.35 18.80
C ASN A 108 4.85 13.79 17.37
N LYS A 109 5.03 14.68 16.40
CA LYS A 109 5.03 14.35 14.96
C LYS A 109 6.04 13.25 14.59
N ILE A 110 7.25 13.27 15.15
CA ILE A 110 8.30 12.27 14.83
C ILE A 110 7.90 10.89 15.37
N ALA A 111 7.42 10.85 16.61
CA ALA A 111 6.95 9.60 17.22
C ALA A 111 5.70 9.06 16.50
N LEU A 112 4.79 9.95 16.10
CA LEU A 112 3.63 9.60 15.31
C LEU A 112 4.04 9.00 13.96
N ALA A 113 4.95 9.66 13.23
CA ALA A 113 5.48 9.16 11.96
C ALA A 113 6.06 7.74 12.08
N LYS A 114 6.82 7.50 13.15
CA LYS A 114 7.37 6.16 13.43
C LYS A 114 6.27 5.12 13.67
N THR A 115 5.22 5.50 14.39
CA THR A 115 4.10 4.60 14.71
C THR A 115 3.27 4.29 13.48
N LEU A 116 2.86 5.31 12.72
CA LEU A 116 2.09 5.13 11.50
C LEU A 116 2.91 4.42 10.42
N GLY A 117 4.20 4.76 10.27
CA GLY A 117 5.11 4.10 9.34
C GLY A 117 5.23 2.59 9.57
N LYS A 118 5.17 2.12 10.83
CA LYS A 118 5.12 0.68 11.11
C LYS A 118 3.85 0.02 10.61
N LYS A 119 2.70 0.70 10.71
CA LYS A 119 1.42 0.19 10.18
C LYS A 119 1.46 0.06 8.67
N TYR A 120 1.97 1.08 7.97
CA TYR A 120 2.21 0.99 6.53
C TYR A 120 3.16 -0.15 6.18
N GLN A 121 4.28 -0.26 6.89
CA GLN A 121 5.26 -1.31 6.64
C GLN A 121 4.67 -2.71 6.78
N LEU A 122 3.91 -2.96 7.85
CA LEU A 122 3.25 -4.25 8.06
C LEU A 122 2.22 -4.53 6.96
N ASN A 123 1.44 -3.53 6.60
CA ASN A 123 0.34 -3.70 5.64
C ASN A 123 0.84 -3.87 4.20
N TRP A 124 1.84 -3.08 3.78
CA TRP A 124 2.29 -3.03 2.40
C TRP A 124 3.44 -4.00 2.08
N PHE A 125 4.33 -4.27 3.04
CA PHE A 125 5.53 -5.08 2.79
C PHE A 125 5.48 -6.49 3.36
N SER A 126 4.51 -6.80 4.20
CA SER A 126 4.33 -8.17 4.67
C SER A 126 3.93 -9.10 3.52
N ASN A 127 4.40 -10.32 3.58
CA ASN A 127 4.20 -11.31 2.52
C ASN A 127 3.48 -12.56 3.05
N SER A 128 2.94 -13.32 2.13
CA SER A 128 2.11 -14.49 2.39
C SER A 128 2.76 -15.65 3.13
N ALA A 129 4.07 -15.67 3.27
CA ALA A 129 4.74 -16.85 3.83
C ALA A 129 4.58 -16.94 5.34
N GLN A 130 4.54 -15.78 6.02
CA GLN A 130 4.53 -15.73 7.49
C GLN A 130 3.64 -14.61 8.06
N GLN A 131 3.38 -13.57 7.29
CA GLN A 131 2.57 -12.42 7.70
C GLN A 131 1.68 -11.98 6.55
N PRO A 132 0.38 -11.75 6.81
CA PRO A 132 -0.53 -11.22 5.82
C PRO A 132 -0.17 -9.78 5.45
N GLY A 133 -0.44 -9.38 4.21
CA GLY A 133 -0.21 -8.04 3.72
C GLY A 133 -0.46 -7.92 2.22
N LEU A 134 -0.32 -6.70 1.70
CA LEU A 134 -0.58 -6.39 0.30
C LEU A 134 0.56 -6.77 -0.65
N ALA A 135 1.75 -7.11 -0.14
CA ALA A 135 2.95 -7.30 -0.95
C ALA A 135 2.77 -8.27 -2.14
N ASP A 136 2.05 -9.37 -1.94
CA ASP A 136 1.81 -10.33 -3.01
C ASP A 136 0.89 -9.75 -4.10
N LEU A 137 -0.14 -8.99 -3.71
CA LEU A 137 -1.02 -8.30 -4.64
C LEU A 137 -0.25 -7.26 -5.47
N LEU A 138 0.57 -6.45 -4.81
CA LEU A 138 1.34 -5.37 -5.45
C LEU A 138 2.37 -5.88 -6.47
N ARG A 139 2.78 -7.14 -6.36
CA ARG A 139 3.75 -7.77 -7.30
C ARG A 139 3.11 -8.36 -8.55
N HIS A 140 1.79 -8.48 -8.59
CA HIS A 140 1.11 -9.13 -9.72
C HIS A 140 0.96 -8.27 -10.96
N GLY A 141 1.07 -6.96 -10.85
CA GLY A 141 0.93 -6.04 -11.97
C GLY A 141 0.90 -4.59 -11.55
N PRO A 142 0.52 -3.70 -12.44
CA PRO A 142 0.33 -2.28 -12.13
C PRO A 142 -0.74 -2.10 -11.07
N VAL A 143 -0.49 -1.20 -10.12
CA VAL A 143 -1.41 -0.89 -9.04
C VAL A 143 -1.66 0.62 -9.02
N LEU A 144 -2.93 0.98 -8.96
CA LEU A 144 -3.39 2.34 -8.71
C LEU A 144 -4.04 2.37 -7.33
N CYS A 145 -3.78 3.43 -6.58
CA CYS A 145 -4.33 3.60 -5.24
C CYS A 145 -5.10 4.91 -5.16
N VAL A 146 -6.26 4.86 -4.53
CA VAL A 146 -7.03 6.03 -4.14
C VAL A 146 -7.20 5.96 -2.62
N PRO A 147 -6.88 7.01 -1.86
CA PRO A 147 -7.12 7.00 -0.42
C PRO A 147 -8.61 7.15 -0.11
N ASP A 148 -9.01 6.64 1.06
CA ASP A 148 -10.26 6.96 1.72
C ASP A 148 -9.96 7.48 3.13
N ASP A 149 -10.88 7.40 4.06
CA ASP A 149 -10.73 8.07 5.35
C ASP A 149 -9.75 7.35 6.30
N HIS A 150 -9.66 6.04 6.28
CA HIS A 150 -8.77 5.28 7.17
C HIS A 150 -7.27 5.38 6.86
N GLU A 151 -6.87 5.91 5.71
CA GLU A 151 -5.50 6.36 5.46
C GLU A 151 -5.13 7.57 6.34
N PHE A 152 -6.15 8.17 6.97
CA PHE A 152 -6.03 9.17 8.02
C PHE A 152 -6.69 8.64 9.30
N TRP A 153 -8.00 8.80 9.47
CA TRP A 153 -8.82 8.24 10.55
C TRP A 153 -10.29 8.18 10.14
N ASN A 154 -11.05 7.29 10.76
CA ASN A 154 -12.47 7.09 10.44
C ASN A 154 -13.28 8.40 10.45
N ASN A 155 -14.03 8.62 9.38
CA ASN A 155 -14.77 9.84 9.09
C ASN A 155 -13.91 11.11 8.94
N PHE A 156 -12.67 10.98 8.50
CA PHE A 156 -11.85 12.14 8.11
C PHE A 156 -12.67 13.10 7.21
N PRO A 157 -12.60 14.43 7.39
CA PRO A 157 -11.73 15.17 8.32
C PRO A 157 -12.35 15.51 9.68
N LEU A 158 -13.45 14.86 10.07
CA LEU A 158 -14.14 15.14 11.33
C LEU A 158 -13.31 14.58 12.51
N PRO A 159 -13.33 15.25 13.69
CA PRO A 159 -12.68 14.72 14.88
C PRO A 159 -13.28 13.38 15.32
N GLN A 160 -12.43 12.44 15.72
CA GLN A 160 -12.84 11.16 16.27
C GLN A 160 -12.62 11.12 17.78
N VAL A 161 -13.68 10.88 18.54
CA VAL A 161 -13.67 10.99 20.03
C VAL A 161 -12.58 10.14 20.69
N GLN A 162 -12.28 8.98 20.12
CA GLN A 162 -11.30 8.03 20.68
C GLN A 162 -9.85 8.31 20.30
N LEU A 163 -9.60 9.32 19.47
CA LEU A 163 -8.26 9.65 18.98
C LEU A 163 -7.89 11.10 19.30
N ASN A 164 -7.09 11.29 20.32
CA ASN A 164 -6.65 12.61 20.79
C ASN A 164 -6.03 13.46 19.69
N ASN A 165 -5.29 12.84 18.76
CA ASN A 165 -4.64 13.48 17.61
C ASN A 165 -5.61 14.13 16.62
N THR A 166 -6.92 13.90 16.74
CA THR A 166 -7.94 14.45 15.82
C THR A 166 -8.67 15.67 16.39
N HIS A 167 -8.46 16.02 17.66
CA HIS A 167 -9.23 17.08 18.32
C HIS A 167 -8.70 18.47 18.03
N ARG A 168 -7.39 18.68 18.09
CA ARG A 168 -6.77 19.98 17.83
C ARG A 168 -6.41 20.14 16.36
N ALA A 169 -6.61 21.31 15.80
CA ALA A 169 -6.29 21.59 14.40
C ALA A 169 -4.83 21.28 14.06
N GLN A 170 -3.88 21.65 14.95
CA GLN A 170 -2.46 21.38 14.73
C GLN A 170 -2.14 19.88 14.74
N ASP A 171 -2.78 19.10 15.60
CA ASP A 171 -2.56 17.65 15.66
C ASP A 171 -3.10 16.97 14.40
N ARG A 172 -4.24 17.43 13.85
CA ARG A 172 -4.76 16.96 12.57
C ARG A 172 -3.78 17.27 11.42
N VAL A 173 -3.25 18.49 11.38
CA VAL A 173 -2.24 18.86 10.37
C VAL A 173 -0.99 17.96 10.49
N ASN A 174 -0.50 17.74 11.71
CA ASN A 174 0.64 16.85 11.94
C ASN A 174 0.37 15.43 11.44
N TRP A 175 -0.84 14.92 11.68
CA TRP A 175 -1.23 13.60 11.20
C TRP A 175 -1.27 13.54 9.66
N GLN A 176 -1.96 14.50 9.03
CA GLN A 176 -2.02 14.58 7.57
C GLN A 176 -0.65 14.65 6.90
N GLU A 177 0.26 15.47 7.45
CA GLU A 177 1.62 15.58 6.93
C GLU A 177 2.45 14.31 7.10
N VAL A 178 2.11 13.47 8.09
CA VAL A 178 2.80 12.19 8.33
C VAL A 178 2.20 11.08 7.49
N ALA A 179 0.89 11.11 7.24
CA ALA A 179 0.17 10.09 6.47
C ALA A 179 0.41 10.21 4.95
N ASN A 180 0.65 11.44 4.46
CA ASN A 180 1.00 11.72 3.06
C ASN A 180 2.50 11.48 2.77
#